data_9ad7443dfa64a4f9dad822fefa08de99
#
_entry.id   9ad7443dfa64a4f9dad822fefa08de99
#
_cell.length_a   1.000
_cell.length_b   1.000
_cell.length_c   1.000
_cell.angle_alpha   90.00
_cell.angle_beta   90.00
_cell.angle_gamma   90.00
#
_symmetry.space_group_name_H-M   'P 1'
#
loop_
_entity.id
_entity.type
_entity.pdbx_description
1 polymer ?
#
loop_
_entity_poly.entity_id
_entity_poly.type
_entity_poly.pdbx_seq_one_letter_code
_entity_poly.pdbx_strand_id
1 'polypeptide(L)'
;TCPAEVNYMHLIDHGRKYIEKNYERPFFDRLIRNFLSTVLPNKKLFKLSSLLVRIGKPFKFLMPSKVKDMMDLMPTFFPKKTLKEKEIYTSRSKKKIARVVLLTGCVQKEISPQINEATIRILNRHGVEVVVPKKIRCCGSLAHHLGKNEEAHQDFINNINTWYDEYLKGNLDAILSNTSGCGTTMKDYGFIFRDDKKMKKKAKKI
;
A
#
# COMPACT_ATOMS: atom_id res chain seq x y z
N THR A 1 -0.53 23.52 -3.30
CA THR A 1 -1.95 23.96 -3.18
C THR A 1 -2.28 24.86 -4.37
N CYS A 2 -3.33 24.53 -5.11
CA CYS A 2 -3.79 25.32 -6.25
C CYS A 2 -4.51 26.57 -5.72
N PRO A 3 -4.16 27.80 -6.15
CA PRO A 3 -4.87 29.03 -5.72
C PRO A 3 -6.35 29.03 -6.06
N ALA A 4 -6.76 28.26 -7.09
CA ALA A 4 -8.16 28.10 -7.51
C ALA A 4 -8.88 26.94 -6.78
N GLU A 5 -8.32 26.41 -5.69
CA GLU A 5 -8.88 25.31 -4.90
C GLU A 5 -9.19 24.02 -5.68
N VAL A 6 -8.59 23.85 -6.87
CA VAL A 6 -8.76 22.65 -7.67
C VAL A 6 -8.08 21.48 -7.00
N ASN A 7 -8.82 20.40 -6.73
CA ASN A 7 -8.25 19.15 -6.26
C ASN A 7 -7.55 18.42 -7.42
N TYR A 8 -6.29 18.76 -7.64
CA TYR A 8 -5.49 18.24 -8.75
C TYR A 8 -5.33 16.71 -8.68
N MET A 9 -5.30 16.12 -7.48
CA MET A 9 -5.17 14.67 -7.30
C MET A 9 -6.35 13.94 -7.95
N HIS A 10 -7.57 14.35 -7.66
CA HIS A 10 -8.78 13.74 -8.24
C HIS A 10 -8.85 13.95 -9.76
N LEU A 11 -8.45 15.13 -10.23
CA LEU A 11 -8.44 15.44 -11.65
C LEU A 11 -7.45 14.57 -12.43
N ILE A 12 -6.22 14.43 -11.91
CA ILE A 12 -5.20 13.63 -12.58
C ILE A 12 -5.53 12.13 -12.57
N ASP A 13 -6.14 11.62 -11.50
CA ASP A 13 -6.54 10.21 -11.43
C ASP A 13 -7.70 9.91 -12.38
N HIS A 14 -8.64 10.87 -12.54
CA HIS A 14 -9.66 10.76 -13.58
C HIS A 14 -9.05 10.76 -14.98
N GLY A 15 -8.13 11.68 -15.26
CA GLY A 15 -7.40 11.73 -16.54
C GLY A 15 -6.60 10.45 -16.83
N ARG A 16 -5.91 9.89 -15.82
CA ARG A 16 -5.18 8.62 -15.96
C ARG A 16 -6.08 7.45 -16.28
N LYS A 17 -7.25 7.36 -15.65
CA LYS A 17 -8.26 6.35 -15.95
C LYS A 17 -8.75 6.48 -17.40
N TYR A 18 -9.02 7.70 -17.86
CA TYR A 18 -9.44 7.97 -19.24
C TYR A 18 -8.36 7.55 -20.24
N ILE A 19 -7.10 7.94 -19.99
CA ILE A 19 -5.96 7.60 -20.85
C ILE A 19 -5.75 6.08 -20.88
N GLU A 20 -5.79 5.39 -19.75
CA GLU A 20 -5.59 3.93 -19.70
C GLU A 20 -6.64 3.18 -20.52
N LYS A 21 -7.88 3.72 -20.58
CA LYS A 21 -8.97 3.11 -21.33
C LYS A 21 -8.95 3.41 -22.83
N ASN A 22 -8.48 4.61 -23.23
CA ASN A 22 -8.66 5.13 -24.59
C ASN A 22 -7.34 5.25 -25.38
N TYR A 23 -6.18 5.13 -24.74
CA TYR A 23 -4.88 5.27 -25.39
C TYR A 23 -4.13 3.95 -25.42
N GLU A 24 -3.79 3.50 -26.61
CA GLU A 24 -2.96 2.31 -26.80
C GLU A 24 -1.49 2.64 -26.54
N ARG A 25 -0.98 2.14 -25.41
CA ARG A 25 0.42 2.35 -25.04
C ARG A 25 1.35 1.45 -25.84
N PRO A 26 2.59 1.91 -26.12
CA PRO A 26 3.63 1.06 -26.66
C PRO A 26 3.81 -0.23 -25.84
N PHE A 27 4.16 -1.33 -26.50
CA PHE A 27 4.24 -2.66 -25.90
C PHE A 27 5.08 -2.68 -24.61
N PHE A 28 6.28 -2.10 -24.62
CA PHE A 28 7.15 -2.08 -23.43
C PHE A 28 6.60 -1.28 -22.27
N ASP A 29 5.95 -0.16 -22.53
CA ASP A 29 5.30 0.65 -21.48
C ASP A 29 4.17 -0.14 -20.82
N ARG A 30 3.35 -0.80 -21.63
CA ARG A 30 2.27 -1.67 -21.14
C ARG A 30 2.81 -2.84 -20.32
N LEU A 31 3.90 -3.47 -20.79
CA LEU A 31 4.56 -4.56 -20.08
C LEU A 31 5.07 -4.12 -18.70
N ILE A 32 5.80 -3.00 -18.63
CA ILE A 32 6.32 -2.47 -17.36
C ILE A 32 5.18 -2.11 -16.40
N ARG A 33 4.13 -1.46 -16.87
CA ARG A 33 2.98 -1.07 -16.03
C ARG A 33 2.25 -2.31 -15.50
N ASN A 34 2.04 -3.32 -16.32
CA ASN A 34 1.44 -4.59 -15.91
C ASN A 34 2.33 -5.32 -14.89
N PHE A 35 3.62 -5.38 -15.16
CA PHE A 35 4.60 -5.96 -14.24
C PHE A 35 4.55 -5.27 -12.87
N LEU A 36 4.61 -3.95 -12.82
CA LEU A 36 4.58 -3.19 -11.57
C LEU A 36 3.27 -3.41 -10.78
N SER A 37 2.11 -3.31 -11.45
CA SER A 37 0.81 -3.48 -10.76
C SER A 37 0.59 -4.90 -10.24
N THR A 38 1.17 -5.91 -10.88
CA THR A 38 1.00 -7.32 -10.49
C THR A 38 2.07 -7.79 -9.49
N VAL A 39 3.32 -7.41 -9.72
CA VAL A 39 4.46 -7.94 -8.95
C VAL A 39 4.61 -7.24 -7.60
N LEU A 40 4.52 -5.91 -7.55
CA LEU A 40 4.77 -5.17 -6.30
C LEU A 40 3.76 -5.48 -5.18
N PRO A 41 2.44 -5.63 -5.45
CA PRO A 41 1.49 -6.02 -4.41
C PRO A 41 1.63 -7.47 -3.96
N ASN A 42 2.14 -8.35 -4.82
CA ASN A 42 2.22 -9.78 -4.55
C ASN A 42 3.55 -10.17 -3.90
N LYS A 43 3.51 -10.54 -2.61
CA LYS A 43 4.69 -10.91 -1.82
C LYS A 43 5.56 -11.99 -2.47
N LYS A 44 4.94 -13.02 -3.07
CA LYS A 44 5.69 -14.14 -3.69
C LYS A 44 6.37 -13.69 -4.97
N LEU A 45 5.64 -13.00 -5.84
CA LEU A 45 6.18 -12.48 -7.10
C LEU A 45 7.25 -11.42 -6.84
N PHE A 46 7.06 -10.55 -5.84
CA PHE A 46 8.04 -9.55 -5.45
C PHE A 46 9.36 -10.19 -4.97
N LYS A 47 9.30 -11.23 -4.15
CA LYS A 47 10.50 -11.96 -3.72
C LYS A 47 11.20 -12.67 -4.89
N LEU A 48 10.42 -13.30 -5.77
CA LEU A 48 10.97 -13.96 -6.95
C LEU A 48 11.66 -12.95 -7.89
N SER A 49 11.00 -11.83 -8.19
CA SER A 49 11.57 -10.77 -9.01
C SER A 49 12.85 -10.18 -8.39
N SER A 50 12.87 -10.02 -7.07
CA SER A 50 14.05 -9.55 -6.33
C SER A 50 15.23 -10.52 -6.45
N LEU A 51 14.96 -11.83 -6.40
CA LEU A 51 15.98 -12.85 -6.61
C LEU A 51 16.53 -12.78 -8.04
N LEU A 52 15.65 -12.68 -9.04
CA LEU A 52 16.05 -12.54 -10.45
C LEU A 52 16.87 -11.27 -10.69
N VAL A 53 16.46 -10.14 -10.10
CA VAL A 53 17.23 -8.89 -10.16
C VAL A 53 18.62 -9.08 -9.56
N ARG A 54 18.72 -9.76 -8.41
CA ARG A 54 20.02 -10.02 -7.76
C ARG A 54 20.96 -10.83 -8.64
N ILE A 55 20.45 -11.86 -9.31
CA ILE A 55 21.22 -12.70 -10.25
C ILE A 55 21.59 -11.89 -11.50
N GLY A 56 20.68 -11.02 -11.98
CA GLY A 56 20.90 -10.20 -13.17
C GLY A 56 21.77 -8.96 -12.95
N LYS A 57 22.01 -8.52 -11.71
CA LYS A 57 22.82 -7.30 -11.42
C LYS A 57 24.19 -7.27 -12.10
N PRO A 58 24.99 -8.35 -12.16
CA PRO A 58 26.27 -8.34 -12.90
C PRO A 58 26.12 -8.04 -14.40
N PHE A 59 24.98 -8.39 -14.98
CA PHE A 59 24.70 -8.23 -16.41
C PHE A 59 23.88 -6.97 -16.72
N LYS A 60 23.73 -6.05 -15.75
CA LYS A 60 22.89 -4.86 -15.91
C LYS A 60 23.35 -3.95 -17.07
N PHE A 61 24.62 -4.03 -17.49
CA PHE A 61 25.15 -3.24 -18.60
C PHE A 61 24.47 -3.55 -19.95
N LEU A 62 23.91 -4.76 -20.11
CA LEU A 62 23.17 -5.19 -21.30
C LEU A 62 21.70 -4.72 -21.30
N MET A 63 21.21 -4.17 -20.19
CA MET A 63 19.80 -3.82 -20.04
C MET A 63 19.49 -2.39 -20.48
N PRO A 64 18.27 -2.11 -20.98
CA PRO A 64 17.81 -0.74 -21.25
C PRO A 64 17.87 0.14 -19.99
N SER A 65 18.05 1.46 -20.17
CA SER A 65 18.21 2.42 -19.04
C SER A 65 17.11 2.32 -17.99
N LYS A 66 15.85 2.28 -18.42
CA LYS A 66 14.68 2.13 -17.51
C LYS A 66 14.76 0.89 -16.62
N VAL A 67 15.26 -0.23 -17.17
CA VAL A 67 15.42 -1.48 -16.41
C VAL A 67 16.60 -1.39 -15.45
N LYS A 68 17.71 -0.75 -15.86
CA LYS A 68 18.87 -0.49 -14.98
C LYS A 68 18.43 0.28 -13.74
N ASP A 69 17.70 1.38 -13.92
CA ASP A 69 17.24 2.24 -12.83
C ASP A 69 16.33 1.46 -11.86
N MET A 70 15.43 0.62 -12.39
CA MET A 70 14.60 -0.26 -11.57
C MET A 70 15.42 -1.31 -10.80
N MET A 71 16.46 -1.87 -11.41
CA MET A 71 17.36 -2.82 -10.75
C MET A 71 18.18 -2.17 -9.63
N ASP A 72 18.56 -0.90 -9.80
CA ASP A 72 19.33 -0.16 -8.81
C ASP A 72 18.47 0.24 -7.59
N LEU A 73 17.17 0.43 -7.77
CA LEU A 73 16.22 0.65 -6.68
C LEU A 73 15.98 -0.60 -5.81
N MET A 74 16.26 -1.80 -6.33
CA MET A 74 16.05 -3.03 -5.57
C MET A 74 17.19 -3.28 -4.59
N PRO A 75 16.88 -3.55 -3.31
CA PRO A 75 17.91 -3.83 -2.31
C PRO A 75 18.65 -5.13 -2.64
N THR A 76 19.95 -5.13 -2.40
CA THR A 76 20.79 -6.32 -2.59
C THR A 76 20.48 -7.40 -1.56
N PHE A 77 20.10 -6.99 -0.35
CA PHE A 77 19.73 -7.87 0.75
C PHE A 77 18.43 -7.39 1.40
N PHE A 78 17.56 -8.34 1.73
CA PHE A 78 16.39 -8.05 2.54
C PHE A 78 16.76 -8.07 4.02
N PRO A 79 16.41 -7.00 4.78
CA PRO A 79 16.64 -6.98 6.21
C PRO A 79 15.88 -8.12 6.89
N LYS A 80 16.49 -8.75 7.89
CA LYS A 80 15.81 -9.72 8.73
C LYS A 80 14.75 -9.03 9.57
N LYS A 81 13.56 -9.63 9.64
CA LYS A 81 12.52 -9.20 10.58
C LYS A 81 12.96 -9.57 11.99
N THR A 82 12.95 -8.60 12.88
CA THR A 82 13.33 -8.80 14.29
C THR A 82 12.10 -9.03 15.18
N LEU A 83 10.95 -8.53 14.74
CA LEU A 83 9.70 -8.68 15.46
C LEU A 83 8.92 -9.91 14.94
N LYS A 84 8.52 -10.79 15.87
CA LYS A 84 7.69 -11.94 15.52
C LYS A 84 6.37 -11.46 14.94
N GLU A 85 5.99 -11.96 13.77
CA GLU A 85 4.71 -11.59 13.14
C GLU A 85 3.52 -12.04 14.01
N LYS A 86 2.72 -11.09 14.44
CA LYS A 86 1.48 -11.28 15.19
C LYS A 86 0.37 -10.47 14.52
N GLU A 87 -0.86 -10.87 14.76
CA GLU A 87 -2.02 -10.10 14.33
C GLU A 87 -2.30 -8.95 15.30
N ILE A 88 -2.06 -9.16 16.59
CA ILE A 88 -2.23 -8.14 17.63
C ILE A 88 -0.93 -8.00 18.41
N TYR A 89 -0.46 -6.78 18.51
CA TYR A 89 0.66 -6.38 19.35
C TYR A 89 0.11 -5.57 20.52
N THR A 90 0.04 -6.21 21.69
CA THR A 90 -0.51 -5.62 22.90
C THR A 90 0.39 -4.52 23.47
N SER A 91 -0.21 -3.50 24.04
CA SER A 91 0.51 -2.45 24.77
C SER A 91 1.38 -3.04 25.89
N ARG A 92 2.55 -2.46 26.10
CA ARG A 92 3.42 -2.77 27.25
C ARG A 92 3.04 -1.98 28.50
N SER A 93 2.24 -0.94 28.33
CA SER A 93 1.73 -0.14 29.45
C SER A 93 0.58 -0.87 30.16
N LYS A 94 0.51 -0.73 31.50
CA LYS A 94 -0.65 -1.23 32.27
C LYS A 94 -1.97 -0.58 31.85
N LYS A 95 -1.92 0.67 31.35
CA LYS A 95 -3.08 1.41 30.85
C LYS A 95 -3.05 1.39 29.31
N LYS A 96 -4.01 0.71 28.72
CA LYS A 96 -4.28 0.81 27.28
C LYS A 96 -5.00 2.12 27.00
N ILE A 97 -4.44 2.97 26.14
CA ILE A 97 -4.99 4.30 25.83
C ILE A 97 -5.67 4.36 24.46
N ALA A 98 -5.25 3.50 23.51
CA ALA A 98 -5.82 3.43 22.18
C ALA A 98 -5.60 2.08 21.53
N ARG A 99 -6.37 1.79 20.48
CA ARG A 99 -6.23 0.63 19.60
C ARG A 99 -6.23 1.08 18.14
N VAL A 100 -5.19 0.73 17.40
CA VAL A 100 -5.02 1.18 16.02
C VAL A 100 -4.76 0.00 15.09
N VAL A 101 -5.19 0.14 13.83
CA VAL A 101 -4.78 -0.77 12.76
C VAL A 101 -3.60 -0.17 12.01
N LEU A 102 -2.56 -0.97 11.75
CA LEU A 102 -1.41 -0.56 10.96
C LEU A 102 -1.43 -1.22 9.59
N LEU A 103 -1.46 -0.40 8.53
CA LEU A 103 -1.16 -0.83 7.17
C LEU A 103 0.36 -0.90 6.98
N THR A 104 0.89 -2.11 6.89
CA THR A 104 2.34 -2.36 6.82
C THR A 104 2.98 -2.09 5.45
N GLY A 105 2.15 -1.79 4.43
CA GLY A 105 2.60 -1.59 3.06
C GLY A 105 3.01 -2.89 2.35
N CYS A 106 2.77 -2.99 1.05
CA CYS A 106 3.08 -4.21 0.28
C CYS A 106 4.58 -4.39 0.06
N VAL A 107 5.28 -3.33 -0.32
CA VAL A 107 6.73 -3.32 -0.59
C VAL A 107 7.53 -3.07 0.69
N GLN A 108 7.13 -2.08 1.49
CA GLN A 108 7.85 -1.67 2.70
C GLN A 108 8.07 -2.81 3.70
N LYS A 109 7.07 -3.66 3.93
CA LYS A 109 7.20 -4.82 4.84
C LYS A 109 8.27 -5.83 4.42
N GLU A 110 8.70 -5.82 3.16
CA GLU A 110 9.72 -6.71 2.64
C GLU A 110 11.09 -6.03 2.56
N ILE A 111 11.15 -4.77 2.08
CA ILE A 111 12.44 -4.07 1.89
C ILE A 111 12.92 -3.31 3.14
N SER A 112 12.00 -2.89 4.01
CA SER A 112 12.30 -2.09 5.20
C SER A 112 11.37 -2.45 6.38
N PRO A 113 11.32 -3.72 6.81
CA PRO A 113 10.43 -4.17 7.90
C PRO A 113 10.70 -3.44 9.22
N GLN A 114 11.92 -2.96 9.45
CA GLN A 114 12.32 -2.23 10.65
C GLN A 114 11.50 -0.95 10.88
N ILE A 115 10.95 -0.33 9.82
CA ILE A 115 10.08 0.84 9.95
C ILE A 115 8.77 0.46 10.64
N ASN A 116 8.10 -0.60 10.18
CA ASN A 116 6.89 -1.12 10.82
C ASN A 116 7.16 -1.59 12.25
N GLU A 117 8.28 -2.27 12.45
CA GLU A 117 8.69 -2.76 13.77
C GLU A 117 8.94 -1.61 14.76
N ALA A 118 9.60 -0.53 14.31
CA ALA A 118 9.80 0.66 15.13
C ALA A 118 8.47 1.34 15.46
N THR A 119 7.57 1.46 14.47
CA THR A 119 6.22 2.01 14.68
C THR A 119 5.46 1.23 15.74
N ILE A 120 5.44 -0.12 15.64
CA ILE A 120 4.79 -0.98 16.62
C ILE A 120 5.42 -0.83 18.01
N ARG A 121 6.76 -0.81 18.10
CA ARG A 121 7.46 -0.65 19.39
C ARG A 121 7.12 0.68 20.08
N ILE A 122 7.13 1.78 19.31
CA ILE A 122 6.82 3.11 19.83
C ILE A 122 5.38 3.16 20.33
N LEU A 123 4.43 2.74 19.52
CA LEU A 123 3.01 2.74 19.86
C LEU A 123 2.73 1.88 21.10
N ASN A 124 3.26 0.66 21.15
CA ASN A 124 3.10 -0.22 22.31
C ASN A 124 3.72 0.36 23.59
N ARG A 125 4.86 1.06 23.48
CA ARG A 125 5.50 1.74 24.63
C ARG A 125 4.59 2.81 25.21
N HIS A 126 3.84 3.51 24.36
CA HIS A 126 2.92 4.58 24.74
C HIS A 126 1.50 4.10 25.03
N GLY A 127 1.28 2.84 25.26
CA GLY A 127 -0.04 2.35 25.66
C GLY A 127 -1.00 2.02 24.52
N VAL A 128 -0.55 2.09 23.28
CA VAL A 128 -1.37 1.81 22.09
C VAL A 128 -1.26 0.34 21.69
N GLU A 129 -2.38 -0.34 21.53
CA GLU A 129 -2.46 -1.67 20.93
C GLU A 129 -2.45 -1.54 19.41
N VAL A 130 -1.61 -2.31 18.74
CA VAL A 130 -1.49 -2.27 17.29
C VAL A 130 -2.00 -3.58 16.68
N VAL A 131 -2.96 -3.47 15.78
CA VAL A 131 -3.53 -4.58 15.02
C VAL A 131 -2.98 -4.56 13.61
N VAL A 132 -2.50 -5.72 13.14
CA VAL A 132 -2.04 -5.94 11.76
C VAL A 132 -2.85 -7.10 11.18
N PRO A 133 -4.05 -6.85 10.65
CA PRO A 133 -4.94 -7.91 10.18
C PRO A 133 -4.31 -8.70 9.04
N LYS A 134 -4.40 -10.04 9.09
CA LYS A 134 -3.82 -10.93 8.06
C LYS A 134 -4.45 -10.77 6.68
N LYS A 135 -5.72 -10.35 6.64
CA LYS A 135 -6.50 -10.19 5.39
C LYS A 135 -6.20 -8.89 4.64
N ILE A 136 -5.41 -7.98 5.21
CA ILE A 136 -5.05 -6.72 4.57
C ILE A 136 -4.26 -6.97 3.29
N ARG A 137 -4.67 -6.28 2.24
CA ARG A 137 -4.00 -6.27 0.93
C ARG A 137 -3.17 -4.99 0.74
N CYS A 138 -2.70 -4.77 -0.49
CA CYS A 138 -2.10 -3.50 -0.89
C CYS A 138 -3.08 -2.34 -0.65
N CYS A 139 -2.56 -1.12 -0.43
CA CYS A 139 -3.40 0.07 -0.40
C CYS A 139 -4.07 0.40 -1.75
N GLY A 140 -3.72 -0.29 -2.84
CA GLY A 140 -4.23 -0.07 -4.18
C GLY A 140 -3.71 1.20 -4.87
N SER A 141 -2.92 2.03 -4.19
CA SER A 141 -2.44 3.32 -4.71
C SER A 141 -1.76 3.20 -6.07
N LEU A 142 -0.86 2.22 -6.23
CA LEU A 142 -0.12 2.04 -7.46
C LEU A 142 -1.04 1.73 -8.64
N ALA A 143 -1.93 0.76 -8.51
CA ALA A 143 -2.88 0.39 -9.56
C ALA A 143 -3.82 1.57 -9.88
N HIS A 144 -4.30 2.27 -8.85
CA HIS A 144 -5.15 3.46 -9.00
C HIS A 144 -4.46 4.56 -9.80
N HIS A 145 -3.24 4.94 -9.43
CA HIS A 145 -2.47 5.96 -10.14
C HIS A 145 -1.94 5.52 -11.52
N LEU A 146 -1.96 4.22 -11.80
CA LEU A 146 -1.77 3.70 -13.15
C LEU A 146 -3.06 3.71 -13.99
N GLY A 147 -4.21 4.11 -13.45
CA GLY A 147 -5.51 4.09 -14.12
C GLY A 147 -6.19 2.72 -14.14
N LYS A 148 -5.59 1.70 -13.50
CA LYS A 148 -6.09 0.32 -13.41
C LYS A 148 -7.09 0.20 -12.25
N ASN A 149 -8.22 0.87 -12.40
CA ASN A 149 -9.16 1.07 -11.31
C ASN A 149 -9.82 -0.23 -10.83
N GLU A 150 -10.07 -1.19 -11.70
CA GLU A 150 -10.70 -2.47 -11.34
C GLU A 150 -9.80 -3.27 -10.38
N GLU A 151 -8.49 -3.34 -10.67
CA GLU A 151 -7.50 -3.98 -9.80
C GLU A 151 -7.42 -3.25 -8.44
N ALA A 152 -7.35 -1.91 -8.48
CA ALA A 152 -7.28 -1.09 -7.28
C ALA A 152 -8.54 -1.22 -6.40
N HIS A 153 -9.74 -1.23 -7.01
CA HIS A 153 -11.02 -1.34 -6.29
C HIS A 153 -11.14 -2.63 -5.48
N GLN A 154 -10.62 -3.74 -5.98
CA GLN A 154 -10.63 -5.01 -5.23
C GLN A 154 -9.83 -4.89 -3.93
N ASP A 155 -8.66 -4.26 -3.99
CA ASP A 155 -7.83 -4.02 -2.80
C ASP A 155 -8.50 -3.04 -1.84
N PHE A 156 -9.09 -1.96 -2.35
CA PHE A 156 -9.83 -0.98 -1.56
C PHE A 156 -10.99 -1.62 -0.80
N ILE A 157 -11.86 -2.35 -1.50
CA ILE A 157 -13.02 -3.04 -0.91
C ILE A 157 -12.58 -4.03 0.17
N ASN A 158 -11.52 -4.81 -0.10
CA ASN A 158 -10.98 -5.74 0.88
C ASN A 158 -10.49 -5.02 2.14
N ASN A 159 -9.74 -3.94 1.98
CA ASN A 159 -9.18 -3.20 3.10
C ASN A 159 -10.27 -2.48 3.90
N ILE A 160 -11.21 -1.81 3.23
CA ILE A 160 -12.35 -1.17 3.89
C ILE A 160 -13.16 -2.19 4.72
N ASN A 161 -13.48 -3.35 4.15
CA ASN A 161 -14.22 -4.37 4.88
C ASN A 161 -13.41 -4.91 6.07
N THR A 162 -12.11 -5.18 5.88
CA THR A 162 -11.25 -5.67 6.97
C THR A 162 -11.14 -4.66 8.11
N TRP A 163 -11.00 -3.37 7.80
CA TRP A 163 -10.94 -2.31 8.82
C TRP A 163 -12.31 -2.07 9.45
N TYR A 164 -13.37 -2.17 8.69
CA TYR A 164 -14.73 -2.05 9.21
C TYR A 164 -15.07 -3.19 10.17
N ASP A 165 -14.61 -4.42 9.89
CA ASP A 165 -14.74 -5.56 10.80
C ASP A 165 -13.96 -5.30 12.12
N GLU A 166 -12.76 -4.70 12.05
CA GLU A 166 -12.01 -4.29 13.25
C GLU A 166 -12.71 -3.16 14.01
N TYR A 167 -13.32 -2.22 13.30
CA TYR A 167 -14.14 -1.16 13.89
C TYR A 167 -15.35 -1.74 14.64
N LEU A 168 -16.04 -2.72 14.08
CA LEU A 168 -17.20 -3.35 14.70
C LEU A 168 -16.86 -4.17 15.97
N LYS A 169 -15.62 -4.62 16.11
CA LYS A 169 -15.13 -5.26 17.35
C LYS A 169 -15.03 -4.26 18.51
N GLY A 170 -15.21 -2.98 18.26
CA GLY A 170 -15.13 -1.88 19.21
C GLY A 170 -13.71 -1.35 19.44
N ASN A 171 -13.65 -0.10 19.92
CA ASN A 171 -12.41 0.57 20.34
C ASN A 171 -11.32 0.68 19.26
N LEU A 172 -11.67 0.84 17.98
CA LEU A 172 -10.73 1.23 16.94
C LEU A 172 -10.67 2.76 16.86
N ASP A 173 -9.53 3.32 17.26
CA ASP A 173 -9.33 4.76 17.33
C ASP A 173 -8.79 5.35 16.04
N ALA A 174 -7.92 4.60 15.31
CA ALA A 174 -7.35 5.06 14.05
C ALA A 174 -6.82 3.93 13.16
N ILE A 175 -6.68 4.24 11.88
CA ILE A 175 -5.93 3.44 10.91
C ILE A 175 -4.67 4.22 10.55
N LEU A 176 -3.52 3.56 10.67
CA LEU A 176 -2.22 4.16 10.47
C LEU A 176 -1.53 3.62 9.22
N SER A 177 -0.85 4.50 8.51
CA SER A 177 0.14 4.17 7.48
C SER A 177 1.39 5.01 7.72
N ASN A 178 2.55 4.37 7.67
CA ASN A 178 3.85 5.04 7.74
C ASN A 178 4.46 5.24 6.33
N THR A 179 3.66 5.07 5.28
CA THR A 179 4.01 5.31 3.88
C THR A 179 3.08 6.38 3.32
N SER A 180 3.61 7.55 2.96
CA SER A 180 2.82 8.73 2.53
C SER A 180 1.90 8.43 1.34
N GLY A 181 2.40 7.78 0.29
CA GLY A 181 1.59 7.43 -0.88
C GLY A 181 0.42 6.50 -0.55
N CYS A 182 0.62 5.51 0.33
CA CYS A 182 -0.47 4.69 0.83
C CYS A 182 -1.47 5.50 1.66
N GLY A 183 -0.96 6.35 2.58
CA GLY A 183 -1.79 7.17 3.46
C GLY A 183 -2.68 8.15 2.70
N THR A 184 -2.16 8.78 1.64
CA THR A 184 -2.93 9.69 0.78
C THR A 184 -4.10 8.96 0.13
N THR A 185 -3.86 7.81 -0.49
CA THR A 185 -4.91 7.03 -1.14
C THR A 185 -5.93 6.48 -0.15
N MET A 186 -5.49 6.04 1.05
CA MET A 186 -6.42 5.58 2.10
C MET A 186 -7.37 6.68 2.53
N LYS A 187 -6.88 7.90 2.72
CA LYS A 187 -7.71 9.07 3.06
C LYS A 187 -8.74 9.39 1.96
N ASP A 188 -8.46 8.99 0.73
CA ASP A 188 -9.30 9.25 -0.42
C ASP A 188 -10.35 8.15 -0.69
N TYR A 189 -10.33 7.05 0.06
CA TYR A 189 -11.31 5.98 -0.11
C TYR A 189 -12.76 6.46 -0.01
N GLY A 190 -13.04 7.41 0.90
CA GLY A 190 -14.37 8.01 1.03
C GLY A 190 -14.83 8.74 -0.22
N PHE A 191 -13.93 9.45 -0.91
CA PHE A 191 -14.19 10.10 -2.19
C PHE A 191 -14.31 9.08 -3.33
N ILE A 192 -13.42 8.09 -3.41
CA ILE A 192 -13.42 7.05 -4.44
C ILE A 192 -14.76 6.29 -4.46
N PHE A 193 -15.33 6.00 -3.28
CA PHE A 193 -16.58 5.27 -3.13
C PHE A 193 -17.81 6.17 -2.90
N ARG A 194 -17.72 7.49 -3.20
CA ARG A 194 -18.83 8.45 -2.95
C ARG A 194 -20.13 8.10 -3.65
N ASP A 195 -20.05 7.42 -4.79
CA ASP A 195 -21.21 7.03 -5.61
C ASP A 195 -21.60 5.54 -5.45
N ASP A 196 -20.81 4.77 -4.70
CA ASP A 196 -21.08 3.35 -4.42
C ASP A 196 -22.07 3.19 -3.26
N LYS A 197 -23.29 2.74 -3.55
CA LYS A 197 -24.37 2.59 -2.55
C LYS A 197 -24.00 1.63 -1.40
N LYS A 198 -23.16 0.60 -1.67
CA LYS A 198 -22.79 -0.42 -0.68
C LYS A 198 -21.58 0.00 0.16
N MET A 199 -20.57 0.60 -0.48
CA MET A 199 -19.29 0.90 0.16
C MET A 199 -19.22 2.31 0.75
N LYS A 200 -20.00 3.28 0.24
CA LYS A 200 -19.98 4.68 0.69
C LYS A 200 -19.99 4.87 2.20
N LYS A 201 -20.92 4.19 2.89
CA LYS A 201 -21.06 4.32 4.36
C LYS A 201 -19.84 3.77 5.09
N LYS A 202 -19.34 2.61 4.67
CA LYS A 202 -18.15 1.99 5.27
C LYS A 202 -16.90 2.82 4.99
N ALA A 203 -16.68 3.21 3.72
CA ALA A 203 -15.52 3.99 3.30
C ALA A 203 -15.44 5.37 3.97
N LYS A 204 -16.60 6.01 4.23
CA LYS A 204 -16.65 7.29 4.94
C LYS A 204 -16.40 7.13 6.46
N LYS A 205 -16.67 5.95 7.03
CA LYS A 205 -16.54 5.69 8.46
C LYS A 205 -15.10 5.31 8.82
N ILE A 206 -14.40 4.69 7.91
CA ILE A 206 -13.02 4.24 8.03
C ILE A 206 -12.06 5.33 7.54
#